data_54ed9c65f36f64c2ac92f308eecafecf
#
_entry.id   54ed9c65f36f64c2ac92f308eecafecf
#
_cell.length_a   1.000
_cell.length_b   1.000
_cell.length_c   1.000
_cell.angle_alpha   90.00
_cell.angle_beta   90.00
_cell.angle_gamma   90.00
#
_symmetry.space_group_name_H-M   'P 1'
#
loop_
_entity.id
_entity.type
_entity.pdbx_description
1 polymer ?
#
loop_
_entity_poly.entity_id
_entity_poly.type
_entity_poly.pdbx_seq_one_letter_code
_entity_poly.pdbx_strand_id
1 'polypeptide(L)'
;MNTKVSYLDLNNLDEKVMKEAGEIIRSGGLVAFPTETVYGLGANALDSEAVKKIFIAKGRPQDNPLIVHIADFNMDDLVKDIPAIAKKIMDKFWPGPLTLIMKKSDKIPDVTSAGLDSIGIRMPSSVVARDLIKKAGVPIAAPSANISGKPSPTNIERCIEDLDGKVEAIIGGEKCDVGLESTIVDCTVEPPCILRPGGITLEMLKEIEPNIYIDPAIMKKADKNLKPKAPGMKYRHYAPKAPVKIVAGNLEKSIAKINEMVQNYIDDGKVVGIMSTDEH
;
A
#
# COMPACT_ATOMS: atom_id res chain seq x y z
N MET A 1 -4.33 7.99 -23.97
CA MET A 1 -5.53 7.42 -23.31
C MET A 1 -6.26 8.55 -22.62
N ASN A 2 -7.59 8.53 -22.54
CA ASN A 2 -8.36 9.51 -21.76
C ASN A 2 -8.76 8.83 -20.44
N THR A 3 -8.28 9.33 -19.31
CA THR A 3 -8.60 8.78 -17.99
C THR A 3 -9.94 9.33 -17.49
N LYS A 4 -10.88 8.46 -17.14
CA LYS A 4 -12.15 8.87 -16.53
C LYS A 4 -11.93 9.14 -15.04
N VAL A 5 -12.16 10.37 -14.58
CA VAL A 5 -12.09 10.75 -13.16
C VAL A 5 -13.50 10.85 -12.60
N SER A 6 -13.77 10.20 -11.46
CA SER A 6 -15.06 10.25 -10.77
C SER A 6 -14.88 10.51 -9.28
N TYR A 7 -15.47 11.60 -8.79
CA TYR A 7 -15.53 11.90 -7.36
C TYR A 7 -16.73 11.19 -6.74
N LEU A 8 -16.50 10.49 -5.64
CA LEU A 8 -17.48 9.68 -4.93
C LEU A 8 -17.88 10.34 -3.62
N ASP A 9 -19.16 10.29 -3.29
CA ASP A 9 -19.65 10.51 -1.94
C ASP A 9 -19.61 9.17 -1.20
N LEU A 10 -18.82 9.06 -0.13
CA LEU A 10 -18.65 7.82 0.64
C LEU A 10 -19.93 7.39 1.36
N ASN A 11 -20.85 8.33 1.63
CA ASN A 11 -22.15 8.03 2.26
C ASN A 11 -23.20 7.52 1.25
N ASN A 12 -22.96 7.78 -0.03
CA ASN A 12 -23.89 7.38 -1.11
C ASN A 12 -23.11 7.11 -2.40
N LEU A 13 -22.50 5.92 -2.48
CA LEU A 13 -21.70 5.53 -3.64
C LEU A 13 -22.55 5.49 -4.91
N ASP A 14 -22.08 6.13 -5.97
CA ASP A 14 -22.69 6.07 -7.29
C ASP A 14 -22.54 4.66 -7.87
N GLU A 15 -23.67 3.92 -7.87
CA GLU A 15 -23.75 2.52 -8.33
C GLU A 15 -23.28 2.36 -9.78
N LYS A 16 -23.54 3.35 -10.64
CA LYS A 16 -23.13 3.31 -12.05
C LYS A 16 -21.62 3.44 -12.16
N VAL A 17 -21.02 4.38 -11.45
CA VAL A 17 -19.56 4.57 -11.41
C VAL A 17 -18.87 3.31 -10.90
N MET A 18 -19.37 2.73 -9.81
CA MET A 18 -18.79 1.53 -9.20
C MET A 18 -18.90 0.31 -10.13
N LYS A 19 -20.02 0.12 -10.83
CA LYS A 19 -20.17 -0.94 -11.83
C LYS A 19 -19.21 -0.77 -13.01
N GLU A 20 -19.13 0.43 -13.57
CA GLU A 20 -18.20 0.74 -14.66
C GLU A 20 -16.75 0.47 -14.24
N ALA A 21 -16.34 0.93 -13.05
CA ALA A 21 -15.01 0.67 -12.52
C ALA A 21 -14.73 -0.84 -12.33
N GLY A 22 -15.72 -1.58 -11.82
CA GLY A 22 -15.62 -3.04 -11.68
C GLY A 22 -15.47 -3.75 -13.02
N GLU A 23 -16.19 -3.29 -14.06
CA GLU A 23 -16.06 -3.83 -15.41
C GLU A 23 -14.71 -3.53 -16.06
N ILE A 24 -14.15 -2.33 -15.83
CA ILE A 24 -12.79 -2.01 -16.26
C ILE A 24 -11.80 -3.02 -15.69
N ILE A 25 -11.83 -3.27 -14.38
CA ILE A 25 -10.96 -4.26 -13.73
C ILE A 25 -11.15 -5.67 -14.33
N ARG A 26 -12.42 -6.12 -14.44
CA ARG A 26 -12.75 -7.44 -14.97
C ARG A 26 -12.25 -7.63 -16.40
N SER A 27 -12.30 -6.59 -17.21
CA SER A 27 -11.85 -6.57 -18.60
C SER A 27 -10.34 -6.37 -18.77
N GLY A 28 -9.57 -6.38 -17.67
CA GLY A 28 -8.12 -6.24 -17.70
C GLY A 28 -7.62 -4.80 -17.82
N GLY A 29 -8.45 -3.80 -17.51
CA GLY A 29 -8.05 -2.39 -17.38
C GLY A 29 -7.55 -2.05 -15.97
N LEU A 30 -7.14 -0.79 -15.78
CA LEU A 30 -6.59 -0.25 -14.55
C LEU A 30 -7.54 0.77 -13.93
N VAL A 31 -7.75 0.68 -12.61
CA VAL A 31 -8.50 1.66 -11.83
C VAL A 31 -7.69 2.10 -10.62
N ALA A 32 -7.49 3.41 -10.44
CA ALA A 32 -7.01 3.95 -9.18
C ALA A 32 -8.17 4.18 -8.23
N PHE A 33 -8.05 3.73 -6.97
CA PHE A 33 -9.14 3.75 -5.99
C PHE A 33 -8.62 4.00 -4.57
N PRO A 34 -9.42 4.61 -3.67
CA PRO A 34 -9.03 4.87 -2.29
C PRO A 34 -9.10 3.62 -1.43
N THR A 35 -8.17 3.54 -0.49
CA THR A 35 -8.28 2.68 0.68
C THR A 35 -8.14 3.54 1.94
N GLU A 36 -8.32 2.97 3.13
CA GLU A 36 -8.08 3.67 4.40
C GLU A 36 -6.60 4.05 4.58
N THR A 37 -5.68 3.34 3.90
CA THR A 37 -4.24 3.59 3.99
C THR A 37 -3.76 4.63 2.97
N VAL A 38 -3.72 4.24 1.71
CA VAL A 38 -3.32 5.07 0.57
C VAL A 38 -4.14 4.66 -0.65
N TYR A 39 -4.19 5.48 -1.69
CA TYR A 39 -4.79 5.07 -2.96
C TYR A 39 -4.02 3.93 -3.59
N GLY A 40 -4.75 2.93 -4.10
CA GLY A 40 -4.23 1.77 -4.82
C GLY A 40 -4.44 1.91 -6.34
N LEU A 41 -3.50 1.41 -7.14
CA LEU A 41 -3.69 1.20 -8.58
C LEU A 41 -4.00 -0.26 -8.83
N GLY A 42 -5.28 -0.56 -9.14
CA GLY A 42 -5.81 -1.90 -9.23
C GLY A 42 -5.86 -2.50 -10.61
N ALA A 43 -5.62 -3.79 -10.68
CA ALA A 43 -5.90 -4.66 -11.82
C ALA A 43 -6.41 -6.02 -11.33
N ASN A 44 -7.03 -6.81 -12.22
CA ASN A 44 -7.39 -8.21 -11.93
C ASN A 44 -6.14 -9.00 -11.51
N ALA A 45 -6.09 -9.48 -10.27
CA ALA A 45 -4.95 -10.18 -9.70
C ALA A 45 -4.64 -11.51 -10.38
N LEU A 46 -5.62 -12.11 -11.06
CA LEU A 46 -5.54 -13.41 -11.72
C LEU A 46 -5.20 -13.30 -13.22
N ASP A 47 -5.13 -12.06 -13.75
CA ASP A 47 -4.81 -11.80 -15.14
C ASP A 47 -3.38 -11.22 -15.26
N SER A 48 -2.47 -12.05 -15.79
CA SER A 48 -1.06 -11.67 -15.98
C SER A 48 -0.89 -10.41 -16.85
N GLU A 49 -1.70 -10.24 -17.89
CA GLU A 49 -1.58 -9.10 -18.80
C GLU A 49 -2.10 -7.82 -18.13
N ALA A 50 -3.19 -7.90 -17.37
CA ALA A 50 -3.70 -6.80 -16.59
C ALA A 50 -2.68 -6.35 -15.53
N VAL A 51 -2.07 -7.29 -14.81
CA VAL A 51 -1.04 -6.99 -13.80
C VAL A 51 0.20 -6.34 -14.42
N LYS A 52 0.65 -6.77 -15.60
CA LYS A 52 1.77 -6.13 -16.32
C LYS A 52 1.52 -4.64 -16.60
N LYS A 53 0.27 -4.26 -16.90
CA LYS A 53 -0.09 -2.84 -17.12
C LYS A 53 0.17 -1.97 -15.89
N ILE A 54 0.01 -2.50 -14.66
CA ILE A 54 0.37 -1.77 -13.42
C ILE A 54 1.85 -1.36 -13.45
N PHE A 55 2.74 -2.29 -13.78
CA PHE A 55 4.17 -2.02 -13.81
C PHE A 55 4.52 -0.97 -14.88
N ILE A 56 3.88 -1.05 -16.05
CA ILE A 56 4.06 -0.07 -17.14
C ILE A 56 3.57 1.31 -16.72
N ALA A 57 2.33 1.42 -16.21
CA ALA A 57 1.73 2.70 -15.83
C ALA A 57 2.52 3.43 -14.74
N LYS A 58 3.13 2.68 -13.82
CA LYS A 58 3.92 3.21 -12.70
C LYS A 58 5.41 3.40 -13.01
N GLY A 59 5.93 2.82 -14.09
CA GLY A 59 7.38 2.64 -14.27
C GLY A 59 8.01 1.83 -13.13
N ARG A 60 7.29 0.78 -12.65
CA ARG A 60 7.69 -0.05 -11.50
C ARG A 60 8.48 -1.28 -11.97
N PRO A 61 9.58 -1.67 -11.28
CA PRO A 61 10.24 -2.93 -11.52
C PRO A 61 9.32 -4.14 -11.21
N GLN A 62 9.36 -5.16 -12.07
CA GLN A 62 8.49 -6.34 -11.94
C GLN A 62 8.95 -7.34 -10.85
N ASP A 63 10.14 -7.16 -10.30
CA ASP A 63 10.69 -7.99 -9.20
C ASP A 63 10.17 -7.59 -7.81
N ASN A 64 9.18 -6.71 -7.75
CA ASN A 64 8.59 -6.22 -6.51
C ASN A 64 7.14 -6.69 -6.43
N PRO A 65 6.80 -7.67 -5.56
CA PRO A 65 5.49 -8.30 -5.54
C PRO A 65 4.36 -7.30 -5.25
N LEU A 66 3.15 -7.67 -5.64
CA LEU A 66 1.94 -6.89 -5.40
C LEU A 66 1.15 -7.47 -4.23
N ILE A 67 0.28 -6.66 -3.62
CA ILE A 67 -0.67 -7.10 -2.60
C ILE A 67 -2.01 -7.34 -3.30
N VAL A 68 -2.61 -8.50 -3.04
CA VAL A 68 -3.94 -8.86 -3.54
C VAL A 68 -4.99 -8.43 -2.51
N HIS A 69 -5.97 -7.65 -2.97
CA HIS A 69 -7.06 -7.14 -2.15
C HIS A 69 -8.31 -7.95 -2.37
N ILE A 70 -9.00 -8.27 -1.27
CA ILE A 70 -10.23 -9.06 -1.21
C ILE A 70 -11.34 -8.27 -0.50
N ALA A 71 -12.60 -8.65 -0.74
CA ALA A 71 -13.77 -8.01 -0.12
C ALA A 71 -14.42 -8.86 0.98
N ASP A 72 -14.07 -10.13 1.06
CA ASP A 72 -14.55 -11.11 2.05
C ASP A 72 -13.45 -12.14 2.36
N PHE A 73 -13.75 -13.09 3.25
CA PHE A 73 -12.79 -14.10 3.70
C PHE A 73 -12.63 -15.30 2.74
N ASN A 74 -13.26 -15.28 1.57
CA ASN A 74 -13.08 -16.35 0.59
C ASN A 74 -11.73 -16.19 -0.14
N MET A 75 -10.74 -16.97 0.30
CA MET A 75 -9.38 -16.96 -0.23
C MET A 75 -8.93 -18.33 -0.74
N ASP A 76 -9.84 -19.31 -0.83
CA ASP A 76 -9.51 -20.71 -1.15
C ASP A 76 -8.75 -20.85 -2.47
N ASP A 77 -9.02 -19.93 -3.40
CA ASP A 77 -8.34 -19.87 -4.70
C ASP A 77 -7.04 -19.04 -4.71
N LEU A 78 -6.74 -18.33 -3.63
CA LEU A 78 -5.61 -17.39 -3.58
C LEU A 78 -4.40 -17.92 -2.81
N VAL A 79 -4.67 -18.72 -1.78
CA VAL A 79 -3.64 -19.29 -0.89
C VAL A 79 -3.78 -20.80 -0.79
N LYS A 80 -2.67 -21.51 -0.57
CA LYS A 80 -2.69 -22.99 -0.41
C LYS A 80 -3.24 -23.40 0.94
N ASP A 81 -2.91 -22.63 1.98
CA ASP A 81 -3.34 -22.83 3.35
C ASP A 81 -3.36 -21.52 4.11
N ILE A 82 -4.20 -21.44 5.12
CA ILE A 82 -4.29 -20.29 6.03
C ILE A 82 -3.70 -20.75 7.38
N PRO A 83 -2.48 -20.30 7.76
CA PRO A 83 -1.88 -20.63 9.04
C PRO A 83 -2.79 -20.22 10.21
N ALA A 84 -2.82 -21.00 11.29
CA ALA A 84 -3.67 -20.70 12.45
C ALA A 84 -3.40 -19.31 13.05
N ILE A 85 -2.13 -18.89 13.04
CA ILE A 85 -1.77 -17.53 13.47
C ILE A 85 -2.31 -16.45 12.54
N ALA A 86 -2.26 -16.65 11.22
CA ALA A 86 -2.85 -15.73 10.26
C ALA A 86 -4.34 -15.55 10.50
N LYS A 87 -5.07 -16.65 10.77
CA LYS A 87 -6.49 -16.62 11.07
C LYS A 87 -6.79 -15.76 12.31
N LYS A 88 -6.05 -15.97 13.42
CA LYS A 88 -6.21 -15.13 14.63
C LYS A 88 -5.97 -13.64 14.39
N ILE A 89 -4.97 -13.33 13.58
CA ILE A 89 -4.63 -11.93 13.23
C ILE A 89 -5.71 -11.33 12.32
N MET A 90 -6.22 -12.07 11.33
CA MET A 90 -7.33 -11.65 10.48
C MET A 90 -8.59 -11.36 11.28
N ASP A 91 -8.99 -12.26 12.18
CA ASP A 91 -10.21 -12.13 13.00
C ASP A 91 -10.22 -10.84 13.84
N LYS A 92 -9.04 -10.32 14.21
CA LYS A 92 -8.91 -9.10 14.99
C LYS A 92 -8.77 -7.82 14.14
N PHE A 93 -8.06 -7.89 13.01
CA PHE A 93 -7.62 -6.69 12.30
C PHE A 93 -8.17 -6.55 10.87
N TRP A 94 -8.93 -7.53 10.36
CA TRP A 94 -9.62 -7.40 9.08
C TRP A 94 -11.14 -7.18 9.27
N PRO A 95 -11.72 -6.30 8.46
CA PRO A 95 -11.10 -5.45 7.43
C PRO A 95 -10.25 -4.33 8.05
N GLY A 96 -9.07 -4.04 7.44
CA GLY A 96 -8.18 -3.01 8.00
C GLY A 96 -6.80 -2.88 7.32
N PRO A 97 -5.93 -2.04 7.91
CA PRO A 97 -4.64 -1.66 7.34
C PRO A 97 -3.55 -2.72 7.58
N LEU A 98 -3.88 -3.99 7.33
CA LEU A 98 -3.01 -5.16 7.56
C LEU A 98 -2.96 -6.06 6.33
N THR A 99 -1.76 -6.42 5.92
CA THR A 99 -1.46 -7.40 4.88
C THR A 99 -0.79 -8.62 5.49
N LEU A 100 -1.27 -9.81 5.16
CA LEU A 100 -0.68 -11.07 5.58
C LEU A 100 -0.06 -11.78 4.39
N ILE A 101 1.21 -12.19 4.53
CA ILE A 101 1.88 -13.01 3.52
C ILE A 101 1.64 -14.47 3.88
N MET A 102 1.12 -15.22 2.91
CA MET A 102 0.82 -16.64 2.99
C MET A 102 1.30 -17.35 1.72
N LYS A 103 1.38 -18.68 1.75
CA LYS A 103 1.74 -19.48 0.57
C LYS A 103 0.71 -19.31 -0.54
N LYS A 104 1.12 -18.85 -1.71
CA LYS A 104 0.22 -18.62 -2.84
C LYS A 104 -0.31 -19.92 -3.42
N SER A 105 -1.55 -19.89 -3.92
CA SER A 105 -2.08 -20.95 -4.78
C SER A 105 -1.48 -20.85 -6.19
N ASP A 106 -1.68 -21.91 -6.97
CA ASP A 106 -1.21 -21.95 -8.36
C ASP A 106 -2.05 -21.06 -9.31
N LYS A 107 -3.21 -20.55 -8.83
CA LYS A 107 -4.03 -19.57 -9.57
C LYS A 107 -3.44 -18.16 -9.60
N ILE A 108 -2.57 -17.82 -8.65
CA ILE A 108 -1.90 -16.53 -8.62
C ILE A 108 -0.74 -16.52 -9.63
N PRO A 109 -0.80 -15.67 -10.67
CA PRO A 109 0.27 -15.58 -11.66
C PRO A 109 1.62 -15.16 -11.06
N ASP A 110 2.71 -15.63 -11.62
CA ASP A 110 4.06 -15.29 -11.15
C ASP A 110 4.36 -13.80 -11.24
N VAL A 111 3.80 -13.09 -12.21
CA VAL A 111 3.95 -11.64 -12.31
C VAL A 111 3.35 -10.92 -11.11
N THR A 112 2.25 -11.43 -10.52
CA THR A 112 1.60 -10.85 -9.33
C THR A 112 2.48 -11.04 -8.09
N SER A 113 3.10 -12.21 -7.94
CA SER A 113 3.95 -12.56 -6.81
C SER A 113 5.44 -12.24 -7.03
N ALA A 114 5.83 -11.69 -8.18
CA ALA A 114 7.23 -11.53 -8.60
C ALA A 114 8.02 -12.85 -8.57
N GLY A 115 7.35 -13.97 -8.91
CA GLY A 115 7.90 -15.32 -8.89
C GLY A 115 8.21 -15.87 -7.49
N LEU A 116 7.57 -15.34 -6.45
CA LEU A 116 7.63 -15.90 -5.09
C LEU A 116 6.58 -17.00 -4.90
N ASP A 117 6.84 -17.92 -3.96
CA ASP A 117 5.89 -18.96 -3.53
C ASP A 117 4.84 -18.43 -2.56
N SER A 118 4.91 -17.13 -2.23
CA SER A 118 4.02 -16.46 -1.29
C SER A 118 3.39 -15.23 -1.91
N ILE A 119 2.28 -14.79 -1.33
CA ILE A 119 1.53 -13.63 -1.75
C ILE A 119 0.99 -12.86 -0.54
N GLY A 120 1.02 -11.53 -0.61
CA GLY A 120 0.37 -10.68 0.37
C GLY A 120 -1.11 -10.53 0.07
N ILE A 121 -1.97 -10.86 1.03
CA ILE A 121 -3.42 -10.69 0.96
C ILE A 121 -3.85 -9.62 1.96
N ARG A 122 -4.81 -8.79 1.57
CA ARG A 122 -5.39 -7.75 2.42
C ARG A 122 -6.89 -7.60 2.18
N MET A 123 -7.64 -7.42 3.27
CA MET A 123 -9.03 -6.95 3.21
C MET A 123 -9.09 -5.51 3.71
N PRO A 124 -9.18 -4.49 2.84
CA PRO A 124 -9.22 -3.10 3.26
C PRO A 124 -10.52 -2.76 3.99
N SER A 125 -10.49 -1.81 4.93
CA SER A 125 -11.71 -1.32 5.59
C SER A 125 -12.51 -0.34 4.73
N SER A 126 -11.88 0.28 3.72
CA SER A 126 -12.53 1.20 2.79
C SER A 126 -13.75 0.58 2.11
N VAL A 127 -14.89 1.26 2.21
CA VAL A 127 -16.15 0.83 1.58
C VAL A 127 -16.01 0.85 0.06
N VAL A 128 -15.37 1.89 -0.49
CA VAL A 128 -15.12 2.02 -1.94
C VAL A 128 -14.29 0.84 -2.45
N ALA A 129 -13.19 0.51 -1.77
CA ALA A 129 -12.32 -0.59 -2.17
C ALA A 129 -13.06 -1.92 -2.17
N ARG A 130 -13.81 -2.22 -1.12
CA ARG A 130 -14.55 -3.48 -1.02
C ARG A 130 -15.71 -3.57 -2.01
N ASP A 131 -16.41 -2.47 -2.26
CA ASP A 131 -17.46 -2.44 -3.27
C ASP A 131 -16.89 -2.63 -4.69
N LEU A 132 -15.78 -1.96 -5.02
CA LEU A 132 -15.07 -2.15 -6.28
C LEU A 132 -14.69 -3.63 -6.50
N ILE A 133 -14.11 -4.29 -5.49
CA ILE A 133 -13.73 -5.70 -5.57
C ILE A 133 -14.96 -6.57 -5.82
N LYS A 134 -16.09 -6.32 -5.12
CA LYS A 134 -17.36 -7.04 -5.33
C LYS A 134 -17.91 -6.82 -6.73
N LYS A 135 -17.91 -5.58 -7.23
CA LYS A 135 -18.41 -5.26 -8.60
C LYS A 135 -17.48 -5.84 -9.68
N ALA A 136 -16.18 -5.89 -9.44
CA ALA A 136 -15.25 -6.55 -10.33
C ALA A 136 -15.46 -8.07 -10.37
N GLY A 137 -15.89 -8.68 -9.23
CA GLY A 137 -16.07 -10.13 -9.12
C GLY A 137 -14.76 -10.92 -9.19
N VAL A 138 -13.63 -10.24 -9.02
CA VAL A 138 -12.27 -10.81 -9.01
C VAL A 138 -11.43 -10.12 -7.93
N PRO A 139 -10.42 -10.81 -7.35
CA PRO A 139 -9.48 -10.16 -6.45
C PRO A 139 -8.64 -9.13 -7.21
N ILE A 140 -8.25 -8.05 -6.53
CA ILE A 140 -7.56 -6.92 -7.15
C ILE A 140 -6.11 -6.85 -6.64
N ALA A 141 -5.14 -7.01 -7.54
CA ALA A 141 -3.74 -6.69 -7.25
C ALA A 141 -3.55 -5.18 -7.29
N ALA A 142 -3.07 -4.58 -6.20
CA ALA A 142 -2.88 -3.14 -6.14
C ALA A 142 -1.65 -2.73 -5.32
N PRO A 143 -0.62 -2.11 -5.93
CA PRO A 143 0.33 -1.26 -5.25
C PRO A 143 -0.27 0.15 -5.04
N SER A 144 0.43 1.05 -4.35
CA SER A 144 0.04 2.45 -4.25
C SER A 144 -0.09 3.14 -5.62
N ALA A 145 -0.99 4.12 -5.76
CA ALA A 145 -1.39 4.74 -7.03
C ALA A 145 -0.47 5.92 -7.45
N ASN A 146 0.85 5.83 -7.21
CA ASN A 146 1.86 6.84 -7.59
C ASN A 146 2.80 6.30 -8.68
N ILE A 147 3.48 7.18 -9.39
CA ILE A 147 4.67 6.84 -10.18
C ILE A 147 5.75 6.31 -9.23
N SER A 148 6.45 5.25 -9.64
CA SER A 148 7.45 4.57 -8.80
C SER A 148 8.49 5.54 -8.25
N GLY A 149 8.76 5.43 -6.94
CA GLY A 149 9.70 6.30 -6.22
C GLY A 149 9.10 7.57 -5.60
N LYS A 150 7.94 8.04 -6.06
CA LYS A 150 7.22 9.16 -5.44
C LYS A 150 6.49 8.74 -4.15
N PRO A 151 6.08 9.67 -3.28
CA PRO A 151 5.21 9.39 -2.13
C PRO A 151 3.89 8.77 -2.58
N SER A 152 3.32 7.89 -1.75
CA SER A 152 2.01 7.30 -2.00
C SER A 152 0.90 8.33 -1.86
N PRO A 153 -0.06 8.40 -2.79
CA PRO A 153 -1.14 9.37 -2.74
C PRO A 153 -2.16 9.03 -1.66
N THR A 154 -2.60 10.03 -0.92
CA THR A 154 -3.63 9.93 0.11
C THR A 154 -4.91 10.69 -0.25
N ASN A 155 -4.95 11.30 -1.43
CA ASN A 155 -6.10 11.95 -2.02
C ASN A 155 -6.14 11.76 -3.54
N ILE A 156 -7.29 12.05 -4.15
CA ILE A 156 -7.53 11.80 -5.58
C ILE A 156 -6.68 12.72 -6.47
N GLU A 157 -6.41 13.96 -6.04
CA GLU A 157 -5.66 14.95 -6.81
C GLU A 157 -4.24 14.47 -7.10
N ARG A 158 -3.60 13.84 -6.11
CA ARG A 158 -2.25 13.27 -6.28
C ARG A 158 -2.24 12.05 -7.21
N CYS A 159 -3.35 11.29 -7.24
CA CYS A 159 -3.50 10.21 -8.22
C CYS A 159 -3.62 10.77 -9.63
N ILE A 160 -4.40 11.82 -9.82
CA ILE A 160 -4.58 12.49 -11.11
C ILE A 160 -3.24 13.02 -11.61
N GLU A 161 -2.49 13.74 -10.76
CA GLU A 161 -1.15 14.29 -11.12
C GLU A 161 -0.19 13.21 -11.66
N ASP A 162 -0.28 11.98 -11.16
CA ASP A 162 0.65 10.92 -11.51
C ASP A 162 0.15 9.99 -12.62
N LEU A 163 -1.17 9.75 -12.69
CA LEU A 163 -1.76 8.66 -13.48
C LEU A 163 -2.72 9.12 -14.58
N ASP A 164 -3.04 10.41 -14.68
CA ASP A 164 -3.86 10.90 -15.79
C ASP A 164 -3.22 10.56 -17.14
N GLY A 165 -4.04 10.10 -18.08
CA GLY A 165 -3.60 9.62 -19.39
C GLY A 165 -2.93 8.25 -19.42
N LYS A 166 -2.76 7.56 -18.25
CA LYS A 166 -2.05 6.28 -18.14
C LYS A 166 -2.94 5.12 -17.68
N VAL A 167 -4.12 5.41 -17.14
CA VAL A 167 -5.07 4.44 -16.61
C VAL A 167 -6.49 4.73 -17.11
N GLU A 168 -7.36 3.73 -17.14
CA GLU A 168 -8.72 3.86 -17.64
C GLU A 168 -9.59 4.73 -16.72
N ALA A 169 -9.47 4.55 -15.39
CA ALA A 169 -10.25 5.34 -14.44
C ALA A 169 -9.49 5.65 -13.13
N ILE A 170 -9.88 6.78 -12.53
CA ILE A 170 -9.52 7.18 -11.17
C ILE A 170 -10.82 7.50 -10.45
N ILE A 171 -11.12 6.75 -9.38
CA ILE A 171 -12.30 6.96 -8.55
C ILE A 171 -11.88 7.34 -7.14
N GLY A 172 -12.62 8.22 -6.47
CA GLY A 172 -12.32 8.60 -5.10
C GLY A 172 -13.03 9.88 -4.67
N GLY A 173 -12.65 10.43 -3.53
CA GLY A 173 -13.25 11.63 -2.94
C GLY A 173 -12.46 12.11 -1.74
N GLU A 174 -12.66 11.48 -0.60
CA GLU A 174 -12.02 11.90 0.66
C GLU A 174 -10.55 11.45 0.78
N LYS A 175 -9.85 12.03 1.75
CA LYS A 175 -8.50 11.61 2.13
C LYS A 175 -8.52 10.23 2.79
N CYS A 176 -7.40 9.52 2.68
CA CYS A 176 -7.19 8.27 3.41
C CYS A 176 -7.01 8.57 4.91
N ASP A 177 -7.74 7.85 5.78
CA ASP A 177 -7.75 8.10 7.23
C ASP A 177 -6.42 7.78 7.90
N VAL A 178 -5.77 6.67 7.49
CA VAL A 178 -4.50 6.22 8.06
C VAL A 178 -3.30 6.94 7.44
N GLY A 179 -3.33 7.17 6.12
CA GLY A 179 -2.32 7.93 5.39
C GLY A 179 -0.93 7.27 5.30
N LEU A 180 -0.80 6.03 5.77
CA LEU A 180 0.40 5.19 5.68
C LEU A 180 0.03 3.85 5.06
N GLU A 181 0.99 3.18 4.46
CA GLU A 181 0.80 1.84 3.90
C GLU A 181 0.45 0.82 4.99
N SER A 182 -0.21 -0.27 4.58
CA SER A 182 -0.58 -1.37 5.48
C SER A 182 0.65 -1.99 6.16
N THR A 183 0.51 -2.38 7.43
CA THR A 183 1.45 -3.28 8.07
C THR A 183 1.51 -4.60 7.31
N ILE A 184 2.70 -5.15 7.08
CA ILE A 184 2.89 -6.44 6.41
C ILE A 184 3.48 -7.43 7.40
N VAL A 185 2.79 -8.55 7.60
CA VAL A 185 3.23 -9.66 8.45
C VAL A 185 3.46 -10.90 7.59
N ASP A 186 4.63 -11.49 7.69
CA ASP A 186 4.95 -12.78 7.07
C ASP A 186 4.50 -13.91 8.00
N CYS A 187 3.45 -14.63 7.59
CA CYS A 187 2.92 -15.80 8.27
C CYS A 187 3.44 -17.11 7.65
N THR A 188 4.40 -17.07 6.75
CA THR A 188 5.06 -18.26 6.19
C THR A 188 6.22 -18.76 7.04
N VAL A 189 6.58 -18.01 8.08
CA VAL A 189 7.65 -18.31 9.06
C VAL A 189 7.10 -18.39 10.48
N GLU A 190 7.80 -19.07 11.37
CA GLU A 190 7.43 -19.21 12.78
C GLU A 190 8.62 -18.85 13.67
N PRO A 191 8.47 -17.91 14.62
CA PRO A 191 7.32 -17.04 14.79
C PRO A 191 7.12 -16.09 13.59
N PRO A 192 5.89 -15.56 13.37
CA PRO A 192 5.64 -14.61 12.29
C PRO A 192 6.43 -13.31 12.48
N CYS A 193 6.75 -12.61 11.41
CA CYS A 193 7.53 -11.38 11.49
C CYS A 193 6.91 -10.22 10.68
N ILE A 194 7.16 -8.99 11.13
CA ILE A 194 6.73 -7.78 10.45
C ILE A 194 7.79 -7.42 9.40
N LEU A 195 7.38 -7.39 8.13
CA LEU A 195 8.21 -6.98 6.99
C LEU A 195 8.04 -5.51 6.61
N ARG A 196 6.99 -4.87 7.07
CA ARG A 196 6.75 -3.43 6.91
C ARG A 196 5.88 -2.92 8.04
N PRO A 197 6.33 -1.96 8.86
CA PRO A 197 5.49 -1.28 9.83
C PRO A 197 4.41 -0.44 9.14
N GLY A 198 3.26 -0.26 9.79
CA GLY A 198 2.13 0.53 9.33
C GLY A 198 1.16 0.82 10.46
N GLY A 199 -0.13 1.00 10.14
CA GLY A 199 -1.15 1.36 11.12
C GLY A 199 -1.42 0.31 12.20
N ILE A 200 -1.13 -0.97 11.95
CA ILE A 200 -1.16 -2.01 13.00
C ILE A 200 0.26 -2.14 13.56
N THR A 201 0.42 -1.85 14.85
CA THR A 201 1.74 -1.79 15.50
C THR A 201 2.21 -3.15 16.00
N LEU A 202 3.51 -3.25 16.32
CA LEU A 202 4.08 -4.45 16.94
C LEU A 202 3.39 -4.80 18.26
N GLU A 203 3.08 -3.79 19.07
CA GLU A 203 2.43 -3.95 20.37
C GLU A 203 1.03 -4.57 20.21
N MET A 204 0.25 -4.09 19.25
CA MET A 204 -1.07 -4.65 18.93
C MET A 204 -0.99 -6.11 18.48
N LEU A 205 0.02 -6.45 17.67
CA LEU A 205 0.22 -7.81 17.18
C LEU A 205 0.72 -8.75 18.28
N LYS A 206 1.52 -8.25 19.23
CA LYS A 206 2.00 -9.03 20.40
C LYS A 206 0.88 -9.46 21.35
N GLU A 207 -0.26 -8.81 21.34
CA GLU A 207 -1.44 -9.26 22.10
C GLU A 207 -1.99 -10.60 21.57
N ILE A 208 -1.71 -10.94 20.29
CA ILE A 208 -2.13 -12.20 19.67
C ILE A 208 -1.00 -13.21 19.64
N GLU A 209 0.21 -12.77 19.30
CA GLU A 209 1.42 -13.59 19.20
C GLU A 209 2.59 -12.87 19.93
N PRO A 210 2.85 -13.20 21.19
CA PRO A 210 3.90 -12.52 21.98
C PRO A 210 5.30 -12.58 21.36
N ASN A 211 5.58 -13.60 20.55
CA ASN A 211 6.90 -13.84 19.94
C ASN A 211 7.06 -13.16 18.58
N ILE A 212 6.02 -12.47 18.07
CA ILE A 212 6.12 -11.72 16.81
C ILE A 212 7.21 -10.66 16.92
N TYR A 213 7.98 -10.47 15.85
CA TYR A 213 9.10 -9.55 15.85
C TYR A 213 9.15 -8.74 14.54
N ILE A 214 9.95 -7.69 14.54
CA ILE A 214 10.24 -6.91 13.33
C ILE A 214 11.47 -7.55 12.65
N ASP A 215 11.36 -7.88 11.36
CA ASP A 215 12.47 -8.46 10.61
C ASP A 215 13.68 -7.49 10.63
N PRO A 216 14.85 -7.93 11.12
CA PRO A 216 16.05 -7.09 11.17
C PRO A 216 16.49 -6.54 9.80
N ALA A 217 16.09 -7.17 8.71
CA ALA A 217 16.39 -6.71 7.36
C ALA A 217 15.79 -5.33 7.06
N ILE A 218 14.68 -4.96 7.74
CA ILE A 218 14.04 -3.64 7.57
C ILE A 218 14.95 -2.50 8.06
N MET A 219 15.73 -2.76 9.10
CA MET A 219 16.62 -1.76 9.73
C MET A 219 17.97 -1.62 9.02
N LYS A 220 18.27 -2.52 8.09
CA LYS A 220 19.52 -2.49 7.32
C LYS A 220 19.30 -1.72 6.01
N LYS A 221 20.38 -1.11 5.49
CA LYS A 221 20.35 -0.56 4.13
C LYS A 221 19.93 -1.67 3.15
N ALA A 222 18.99 -1.34 2.26
CA ALA A 222 18.51 -2.27 1.26
C ALA A 222 19.66 -2.91 0.48
N ASP A 223 19.79 -4.22 0.56
CA ASP A 223 20.73 -4.97 -0.27
C ASP A 223 20.14 -5.07 -1.68
N LYS A 224 20.87 -4.61 -2.67
CA LYS A 224 20.47 -4.66 -4.09
C LYS A 224 20.23 -6.09 -4.59
N ASN A 225 20.85 -7.07 -3.95
CA ASN A 225 20.73 -8.49 -4.30
C ASN A 225 19.58 -9.19 -3.56
N LEU A 226 18.92 -8.55 -2.61
CA LEU A 226 17.82 -9.12 -1.86
C LEU A 226 16.61 -9.32 -2.79
N LYS A 227 16.06 -10.54 -2.83
CA LYS A 227 14.75 -10.82 -3.44
C LYS A 227 13.68 -10.38 -2.43
N PRO A 228 12.94 -9.28 -2.67
CA PRO A 228 12.02 -8.74 -1.67
C PRO A 228 10.81 -9.65 -1.52
N LYS A 229 10.48 -10.04 -0.29
CA LYS A 229 9.25 -10.78 0.04
C LYS A 229 8.01 -9.88 0.09
N ALA A 230 8.21 -8.57 0.24
CA ALA A 230 7.14 -7.59 0.37
C ALA A 230 7.49 -6.27 -0.35
N PRO A 231 6.47 -5.49 -0.76
CA PRO A 231 6.67 -4.14 -1.26
C PRO A 231 7.37 -3.26 -0.21
N GLY A 232 8.35 -2.45 -0.65
CA GLY A 232 9.08 -1.51 0.22
C GLY A 232 10.43 -2.02 0.74
N MET A 233 10.79 -3.31 0.54
CA MET A 233 12.03 -3.87 1.10
C MET A 233 13.28 -3.59 0.27
N LYS A 234 13.20 -3.36 -1.04
CA LYS A 234 14.37 -3.32 -1.93
C LYS A 234 14.70 -1.95 -2.49
N TYR A 235 13.70 -1.18 -2.85
CA TYR A 235 13.87 0.09 -3.54
C TYR A 235 13.67 1.28 -2.60
N ARG A 236 14.26 2.43 -2.97
CA ARG A 236 13.95 3.69 -2.28
C ARG A 236 12.50 4.06 -2.59
N HIS A 237 11.66 3.97 -1.57
CA HIS A 237 10.25 4.33 -1.63
C HIS A 237 9.99 5.61 -0.85
N TYR A 238 8.85 6.27 -1.15
CA TYR A 238 8.30 7.37 -0.36
C TYR A 238 9.24 8.58 -0.22
N ALA A 239 10.16 8.75 -1.15
CA ALA A 239 11.15 9.80 -1.04
C ALA A 239 10.61 11.12 -1.58
N PRO A 240 10.43 12.15 -0.76
CA PRO A 240 10.12 13.49 -1.24
C PRO A 240 11.29 14.05 -2.07
N LYS A 241 10.98 15.03 -2.94
CA LYS A 241 12.01 15.73 -3.71
C LYS A 241 12.96 16.52 -2.80
N ALA A 242 12.41 17.12 -1.73
CA ALA A 242 13.17 17.87 -0.75
C ALA A 242 13.98 16.92 0.17
N PRO A 243 15.21 17.27 0.55
CA PRO A 243 15.94 16.55 1.59
C PRO A 243 15.21 16.64 2.93
N VAL A 244 15.02 15.48 3.59
CA VAL A 244 14.45 15.42 4.95
C VAL A 244 15.57 15.23 5.95
N LYS A 245 15.58 16.05 7.01
CA LYS A 245 16.50 15.93 8.15
C LYS A 245 15.69 15.72 9.42
N ILE A 246 16.05 14.70 10.18
CA ILE A 246 15.42 14.40 11.47
C ILE A 246 16.33 14.94 12.57
N VAL A 247 15.76 15.75 13.47
CA VAL A 247 16.42 16.22 14.69
C VAL A 247 15.77 15.48 15.85
N ALA A 248 16.55 14.72 16.59
CA ALA A 248 16.07 13.92 17.71
C ALA A 248 16.89 14.23 18.97
N GLY A 249 16.25 14.14 20.14
CA GLY A 249 16.90 14.34 21.44
C GLY A 249 16.02 15.06 22.44
N ASN A 250 16.64 15.78 23.37
CA ASN A 250 15.91 16.63 24.31
C ASN A 250 15.16 17.73 23.56
N LEU A 251 13.90 17.97 23.95
CA LEU A 251 12.99 18.88 23.24
C LEU A 251 13.58 20.28 23.05
N GLU A 252 14.01 20.95 24.10
CA GLU A 252 14.55 22.33 24.03
C GLU A 252 15.77 22.42 23.12
N LYS A 253 16.70 21.45 23.21
CA LYS A 253 17.89 21.38 22.36
C LYS A 253 17.51 21.08 20.90
N SER A 254 16.49 20.26 20.67
CA SER A 254 15.98 19.94 19.32
C SER A 254 15.35 21.16 18.68
N ILE A 255 14.52 21.91 19.42
CA ILE A 255 13.92 23.16 18.94
C ILE A 255 15.01 24.19 18.58
N ALA A 256 16.00 24.40 19.49
CA ALA A 256 17.10 25.31 19.22
C ALA A 256 17.88 24.91 17.95
N LYS A 257 18.15 23.61 17.77
CA LYS A 257 18.84 23.09 16.59
C LYS A 257 18.03 23.22 15.31
N ILE A 258 16.73 22.98 15.36
CA ILE A 258 15.84 23.18 14.21
C ILE A 258 15.85 24.65 13.80
N ASN A 259 15.69 25.59 14.74
CA ASN A 259 15.68 27.03 14.45
C ASN A 259 17.02 27.49 13.84
N GLU A 260 18.14 27.04 14.36
CA GLU A 260 19.48 27.30 13.77
C GLU A 260 19.56 26.80 12.32
N MET A 261 19.13 25.55 12.08
CA MET A 261 19.17 24.96 10.75
C MET A 261 18.24 25.68 9.76
N VAL A 262 17.05 26.05 10.21
CA VAL A 262 16.07 26.79 9.39
C VAL A 262 16.64 28.14 8.98
N GLN A 263 17.24 28.89 9.94
CA GLN A 263 17.84 30.18 9.63
C GLN A 263 18.95 30.06 8.60
N ASN A 264 19.86 29.09 8.78
CA ASN A 264 20.94 28.84 7.83
C ASN A 264 20.44 28.53 6.41
N TYR A 265 19.35 27.78 6.28
CA TYR A 265 18.76 27.49 4.97
C TYR A 265 18.04 28.70 4.35
N ILE A 266 17.40 29.53 5.17
CA ILE A 266 16.78 30.77 4.70
C ILE A 266 17.86 31.74 4.21
N ASP A 267 18.95 31.86 4.95
CA ASP A 267 20.09 32.72 4.57
C ASP A 267 20.74 32.24 3.26
N ASP A 268 20.70 30.92 2.99
CA ASP A 268 21.13 30.31 1.73
C ASP A 268 20.05 30.44 0.60
N GLY A 269 18.96 31.17 0.82
CA GLY A 269 17.87 31.39 -0.16
C GLY A 269 16.98 30.17 -0.40
N LYS A 270 16.94 29.21 0.53
CA LYS A 270 16.11 27.99 0.41
C LYS A 270 14.78 28.14 1.11
N VAL A 271 13.75 27.46 0.59
CA VAL A 271 12.45 27.33 1.25
C VAL A 271 12.50 26.14 2.18
N VAL A 272 12.11 26.32 3.44
CA VAL A 272 12.14 25.28 4.48
C VAL A 272 10.73 24.99 4.98
N GLY A 273 10.38 23.71 5.08
CA GLY A 273 9.23 23.21 5.78
C GLY A 273 9.63 22.56 7.11
N ILE A 274 8.90 22.82 8.17
CA ILE A 274 9.07 22.16 9.47
C ILE A 274 7.86 21.24 9.66
N MET A 275 8.11 20.02 10.13
CA MET A 275 7.09 19.06 10.51
C MET A 275 7.28 18.73 12.00
N SER A 276 6.27 19.01 12.81
CA SER A 276 6.23 18.71 14.24
C SER A 276 4.86 18.20 14.66
N THR A 277 4.70 17.82 15.92
CA THR A 277 3.40 17.56 16.54
C THR A 277 2.70 18.87 16.90
N ASP A 278 1.37 18.82 17.14
CA ASP A 278 0.57 20.01 17.44
C ASP A 278 0.94 20.68 18.78
N GLU A 279 1.64 19.95 19.67
CA GLU A 279 2.09 20.47 20.96
C GLU A 279 3.42 21.26 20.87
N HIS A 280 4.04 21.36 19.68
CA HIS A 280 5.39 21.93 19.54
C HIS A 280 5.54 22.87 18.35
#